data_64c6903560d375eb11862f8797732a37
#
_entry.id   64c6903560d375eb11862f8797732a37
#
_cell.length_a   1.000
_cell.length_b   1.000
_cell.length_c   1.000
_cell.angle_alpha   90.00
_cell.angle_beta   90.00
_cell.angle_gamma   90.00
#
_symmetry.space_group_name_H-M   'P 1'
#
loop_
_entity.id
_entity.type
_entity.pdbx_description
1 polymer ?
#
loop_
_entity_poly.entity_id
_entity_poly.type
_entity_poly.pdbx_seq_one_letter_code
_entity_poly.pdbx_strand_id
1 'polypeptide(L)'
;MSSVEVAYSIEGTGPPLYLVHGIGSRKDTWGSLIKDLLTDFTCVSFDLRGHGESPVPPIPYSLDELVEDLEALRKRLGHERIHVVGHSLGGQIGPAYTRRHPECVETVTLLSTAAGRNSEDSAKVKGVVALMREKGVKPVLKTLIKRWYTDQFIASRPDAVEDRIKQVVETPEEVFLSVFDIYADTEMLPWLPRLECPCLVMTGELDQGCSPALNKLIADTLPNAELVILENLKHSILIEAPEKVLPPLRDFLIRHC
;
A
#
# COMPACT_ATOMS: atom_id res chain seq x y z
N MET A 1 14.12 -14.07 11.74
CA MET A 1 12.68 -13.97 11.36
C MET A 1 12.53 -14.79 10.09
N SER A 2 11.48 -15.62 9.97
CA SER A 2 11.31 -16.46 8.79
C SER A 2 10.36 -15.79 7.82
N SER A 3 10.78 -15.60 6.56
CA SER A 3 9.88 -15.24 5.47
C SER A 3 8.88 -16.37 5.21
N VAL A 4 7.72 -16.04 4.66
CA VAL A 4 6.76 -17.01 4.16
C VAL A 4 6.75 -17.01 2.63
N GLU A 5 6.31 -18.13 2.06
CA GLU A 5 6.08 -18.20 0.62
C GLU A 5 4.72 -17.55 0.30
N VAL A 6 4.77 -16.27 -0.08
CA VAL A 6 3.56 -15.51 -0.43
C VAL A 6 2.97 -15.95 -1.77
N ALA A 7 1.64 -15.91 -1.88
CA ALA A 7 0.94 -16.11 -3.15
C ALA A 7 1.11 -14.87 -4.05
N TYR A 8 1.41 -15.07 -5.32
CA TYR A 8 1.68 -13.99 -6.26
C TYR A 8 1.16 -14.30 -7.67
N SER A 9 1.07 -13.27 -8.48
CA SER A 9 0.84 -13.33 -9.93
C SER A 9 1.93 -12.55 -10.65
N ILE A 10 2.34 -13.03 -11.83
CA ILE A 10 3.29 -12.36 -12.71
C ILE A 10 2.64 -12.21 -14.08
N GLU A 11 2.64 -10.99 -14.60
CA GLU A 11 2.05 -10.67 -15.90
C GLU A 11 2.91 -9.60 -16.60
N GLY A 12 2.95 -9.66 -17.95
CA GLY A 12 3.67 -8.69 -18.75
C GLY A 12 5.14 -9.00 -18.96
N THR A 13 5.86 -8.05 -19.56
CA THR A 13 7.29 -8.15 -19.91
C THR A 13 7.98 -6.80 -19.70
N GLY A 14 9.26 -6.81 -19.35
CA GLY A 14 10.06 -5.60 -19.09
C GLY A 14 10.61 -5.56 -17.68
N PRO A 15 11.06 -4.38 -17.20
CA PRO A 15 11.57 -4.21 -15.84
C PRO A 15 10.57 -4.68 -14.77
N PRO A 16 11.04 -5.30 -13.67
CA PRO A 16 10.16 -5.84 -12.65
C PRO A 16 9.49 -4.75 -11.82
N LEU A 17 8.16 -4.79 -11.73
CA LEU A 17 7.31 -3.87 -10.98
C LEU A 17 6.55 -4.62 -9.90
N TYR A 18 6.89 -4.39 -8.64
CA TYR A 18 6.28 -5.04 -7.48
C TYR A 18 5.16 -4.19 -6.88
N LEU A 19 3.98 -4.79 -6.77
CA LEU A 19 2.74 -4.12 -6.39
C LEU A 19 2.29 -4.61 -4.99
N VAL A 20 2.43 -3.74 -3.98
CA VAL A 20 2.24 -4.07 -2.56
C VAL A 20 0.93 -3.47 -2.05
N HIS A 21 -0.05 -4.31 -1.78
CA HIS A 21 -1.38 -3.87 -1.35
C HIS A 21 -1.43 -3.38 0.11
N GLY A 22 -2.54 -2.77 0.51
CA GLY A 22 -2.81 -2.29 1.86
C GLY A 22 -3.54 -3.32 2.75
N ILE A 23 -3.86 -2.92 3.98
CA ILE A 23 -4.53 -3.72 5.01
C ILE A 23 -5.83 -4.32 4.49
N GLY A 24 -6.04 -5.63 4.70
CA GLY A 24 -7.26 -6.35 4.32
C GLY A 24 -7.56 -6.32 2.82
N SER A 25 -6.57 -6.06 1.96
CA SER A 25 -6.66 -6.12 0.51
C SER A 25 -5.99 -7.38 -0.04
N ARG A 26 -5.87 -7.50 -1.35
CA ARG A 26 -5.28 -8.65 -2.06
C ARG A 26 -4.52 -8.19 -3.30
N LYS A 27 -3.71 -9.10 -3.87
CA LYS A 27 -3.00 -8.89 -5.14
C LYS A 27 -3.89 -8.41 -6.28
N ASP A 28 -5.16 -8.87 -6.31
CA ASP A 28 -6.11 -8.55 -7.38
C ASP A 28 -6.54 -7.07 -7.41
N THR A 29 -6.29 -6.31 -6.34
CA THR A 29 -6.61 -4.87 -6.28
C THR A 29 -5.90 -4.06 -7.37
N TRP A 30 -4.82 -4.60 -7.92
CA TRP A 30 -3.99 -3.97 -8.95
C TRP A 30 -4.44 -4.24 -10.37
N GLY A 31 -5.43 -5.14 -10.56
CA GLY A 31 -5.82 -5.65 -11.88
C GLY A 31 -6.19 -4.58 -12.91
N SER A 32 -6.81 -3.45 -12.48
CA SER A 32 -7.13 -2.33 -13.37
C SER A 32 -5.87 -1.60 -13.87
N LEU A 33 -4.83 -1.46 -13.03
CA LEU A 33 -3.57 -0.82 -13.43
C LEU A 33 -2.67 -1.77 -14.22
N ILE A 34 -2.62 -3.04 -13.82
CA ILE A 34 -1.77 -4.05 -14.46
C ILE A 34 -2.05 -4.11 -15.95
N LYS A 35 -3.33 -4.15 -16.38
CA LYS A 35 -3.73 -4.25 -17.79
C LYS A 35 -3.03 -3.24 -18.71
N ASP A 36 -2.79 -2.04 -18.20
CA ASP A 36 -2.20 -0.95 -18.99
C ASP A 36 -0.66 -0.84 -18.79
N LEU A 37 -0.09 -1.65 -17.91
CA LEU A 37 1.36 -1.68 -17.61
C LEU A 37 2.07 -2.91 -18.21
N LEU A 38 1.32 -3.91 -18.70
CA LEU A 38 1.85 -5.21 -19.16
C LEU A 38 2.84 -5.10 -20.34
N THR A 39 2.73 -4.06 -21.15
CA THR A 39 3.63 -3.84 -22.30
C THR A 39 4.97 -3.24 -21.90
N ASP A 40 5.03 -2.61 -20.73
CA ASP A 40 6.18 -1.85 -20.28
C ASP A 40 6.90 -2.52 -19.12
N PHE A 41 6.18 -3.34 -18.33
CA PHE A 41 6.70 -3.91 -17.07
C PHE A 41 6.32 -5.38 -16.89
N THR A 42 7.18 -6.11 -16.20
CA THR A 42 6.82 -7.39 -15.57
C THR A 42 6.17 -7.08 -14.22
N CYS A 43 4.84 -7.06 -14.20
CA CYS A 43 4.05 -6.76 -13.00
C CYS A 43 4.00 -7.98 -12.07
N VAL A 44 4.50 -7.84 -10.85
CA VAL A 44 4.46 -8.84 -9.77
C VAL A 44 3.54 -8.32 -8.68
N SER A 45 2.31 -8.81 -8.62
CA SER A 45 1.38 -8.56 -7.52
C SER A 45 1.35 -9.75 -6.56
N PHE A 46 1.32 -9.52 -5.26
CA PHE A 46 1.33 -10.59 -4.28
C PHE A 46 0.44 -10.28 -3.08
N ASP A 47 -0.06 -11.33 -2.44
CA ASP A 47 -0.82 -11.22 -1.19
C ASP A 47 0.15 -11.14 -0.01
N LEU A 48 0.02 -10.13 0.84
CA LEU A 48 0.78 -10.07 2.09
C LEU A 48 0.48 -11.30 2.96
N ARG A 49 1.44 -11.69 3.82
CA ARG A 49 1.20 -12.79 4.78
C ARG A 49 -0.15 -12.65 5.48
N GLY A 50 -0.89 -13.72 5.58
CA GLY A 50 -2.23 -13.76 6.17
C GLY A 50 -3.35 -13.17 5.32
N HIS A 51 -3.08 -12.65 4.13
CA HIS A 51 -4.07 -12.11 3.20
C HIS A 51 -4.24 -13.04 1.99
N GLY A 52 -5.44 -13.00 1.39
CA GLY A 52 -5.74 -13.72 0.16
C GLY A 52 -5.38 -15.21 0.23
N GLU A 53 -4.49 -15.63 -0.66
CA GLU A 53 -4.01 -17.02 -0.75
C GLU A 53 -2.67 -17.24 -0.03
N SER A 54 -2.09 -16.19 0.58
CA SER A 54 -0.84 -16.31 1.34
C SER A 54 -1.03 -17.00 2.69
N PRO A 55 -0.02 -17.75 3.18
CA PRO A 55 -0.08 -18.42 4.47
C PRO A 55 -0.33 -17.46 5.63
N VAL A 56 -0.98 -17.98 6.68
CA VAL A 56 -1.19 -17.29 7.96
C VAL A 56 -0.16 -17.79 8.98
N PRO A 57 1.02 -17.17 9.09
CA PRO A 57 2.00 -17.54 10.11
C PRO A 57 1.55 -17.07 11.50
N PRO A 58 2.24 -17.49 12.58
CA PRO A 58 1.95 -17.00 13.93
C PRO A 58 2.00 -15.48 14.00
N ILE A 59 1.02 -14.89 14.67
CA ILE A 59 0.91 -13.45 14.94
C ILE A 59 1.44 -13.13 16.36
N PRO A 60 1.80 -11.88 16.68
CA PRO A 60 1.72 -10.68 15.83
C PRO A 60 2.82 -10.62 14.78
N TYR A 61 2.54 -9.91 13.67
CA TYR A 61 3.53 -9.63 12.64
C TYR A 61 4.29 -8.34 12.95
N SER A 62 5.45 -8.20 12.32
CA SER A 62 6.25 -6.97 12.32
C SER A 62 6.43 -6.43 10.90
N LEU A 63 6.76 -5.14 10.78
CA LEU A 63 7.09 -4.54 9.48
C LEU A 63 8.29 -5.24 8.82
N ASP A 64 9.28 -5.64 9.64
CA ASP A 64 10.46 -6.35 9.15
C ASP A 64 10.13 -7.68 8.50
N GLU A 65 9.13 -8.40 9.00
CA GLU A 65 8.69 -9.66 8.39
C GLU A 65 7.98 -9.43 7.05
N LEU A 66 7.23 -8.34 6.90
CA LEU A 66 6.63 -7.96 5.61
C LEU A 66 7.70 -7.58 4.59
N VAL A 67 8.77 -6.94 5.02
CA VAL A 67 9.95 -6.61 4.21
C VAL A 67 10.69 -7.89 3.80
N GLU A 68 10.89 -8.85 4.71
CA GLU A 68 11.53 -10.13 4.40
C GLU A 68 10.74 -10.98 3.40
N ASP A 69 9.41 -10.93 3.45
CA ASP A 69 8.57 -11.63 2.46
C ASP A 69 8.77 -11.07 1.05
N LEU A 70 8.82 -9.73 0.94
CA LEU A 70 9.09 -9.06 -0.33
C LEU A 70 10.48 -9.42 -0.86
N GLU A 71 11.50 -9.42 0.00
CA GLU A 71 12.86 -9.79 -0.39
C GLU A 71 12.97 -11.26 -0.79
N ALA A 72 12.30 -12.16 -0.07
CA ALA A 72 12.26 -13.57 -0.39
C ALA A 72 11.60 -13.80 -1.77
N LEU A 73 10.51 -13.09 -2.06
CA LEU A 73 9.84 -13.15 -3.37
C LEU A 73 10.76 -12.62 -4.49
N ARG A 74 11.41 -11.47 -4.29
CA ARG A 74 12.34 -10.90 -5.27
C ARG A 74 13.48 -11.88 -5.61
N LYS A 75 14.11 -12.45 -4.58
CA LYS A 75 15.19 -13.43 -4.73
C LYS A 75 14.72 -14.69 -5.45
N ARG A 76 13.55 -15.20 -5.08
CA ARG A 76 12.95 -16.38 -5.72
C ARG A 76 12.73 -16.18 -7.21
N LEU A 77 12.32 -14.95 -7.63
CA LEU A 77 12.09 -14.61 -9.02
C LEU A 77 13.37 -14.22 -9.78
N GLY A 78 14.50 -14.09 -9.08
CA GLY A 78 15.81 -13.77 -9.67
C GLY A 78 15.93 -12.33 -10.17
N HIS A 79 15.09 -11.41 -9.66
CA HIS A 79 15.15 -10.01 -10.06
C HIS A 79 16.24 -9.28 -9.26
N GLU A 80 17.20 -8.66 -9.93
CA GLU A 80 18.30 -7.92 -9.28
C GLU A 80 17.80 -6.60 -8.68
N ARG A 81 17.12 -5.80 -9.49
CA ARG A 81 16.53 -4.51 -9.09
C ARG A 81 15.06 -4.45 -9.48
N ILE A 82 14.26 -3.74 -8.70
CA ILE A 82 12.80 -3.68 -8.85
C ILE A 82 12.26 -2.27 -8.66
N HIS A 83 11.18 -1.96 -9.35
CA HIS A 83 10.30 -0.84 -8.98
C HIS A 83 9.31 -1.35 -7.92
N VAL A 84 9.06 -0.54 -6.88
CA VAL A 84 8.11 -0.88 -5.81
C VAL A 84 6.99 0.14 -5.78
N VAL A 85 5.74 -0.32 -5.91
CA VAL A 85 4.54 0.52 -5.78
C VAL A 85 3.72 -0.01 -4.60
N GLY A 86 3.56 0.79 -3.57
CA GLY A 86 2.84 0.42 -2.35
C GLY A 86 1.64 1.32 -2.07
N HIS A 87 0.49 0.71 -1.75
CA HIS A 87 -0.71 1.43 -1.33
C HIS A 87 -0.94 1.29 0.17
N SER A 88 -1.22 2.40 0.87
CA SER A 88 -1.54 2.42 2.29
C SER A 88 -0.42 1.77 3.14
N LEU A 89 -0.63 0.62 3.77
CA LEU A 89 0.42 -0.17 4.44
C LEU A 89 1.55 -0.54 3.47
N GLY A 90 1.23 -0.91 2.22
CA GLY A 90 2.23 -1.15 1.18
C GLY A 90 3.13 0.07 0.94
N GLY A 91 2.58 1.29 1.10
CA GLY A 91 3.33 2.54 1.06
C GLY A 91 4.26 2.77 2.26
N GLN A 92 4.17 1.97 3.32
CA GLN A 92 5.16 1.89 4.40
C GLN A 92 6.16 0.75 4.18
N ILE A 93 5.72 -0.36 3.60
CA ILE A 93 6.57 -1.51 3.28
C ILE A 93 7.61 -1.12 2.23
N GLY A 94 7.23 -0.41 1.16
CA GLY A 94 8.15 0.03 0.11
C GLY A 94 9.35 0.83 0.63
N PRO A 95 9.16 1.94 1.36
CA PRO A 95 10.24 2.68 2.00
C PRO A 95 11.05 1.86 3.01
N ALA A 96 10.42 1.00 3.80
CA ALA A 96 11.11 0.12 4.75
C ALA A 96 12.01 -0.89 4.02
N TYR A 97 11.53 -1.46 2.92
CA TYR A 97 12.29 -2.34 2.03
C TYR A 97 13.47 -1.59 1.40
N THR A 98 13.24 -0.41 0.82
CA THR A 98 14.29 0.42 0.20
C THR A 98 15.38 0.79 1.20
N ARG A 99 15.02 1.15 2.42
CA ARG A 99 15.99 1.45 3.48
C ARG A 99 16.92 0.26 3.77
N ARG A 100 16.40 -0.97 3.67
CA ARG A 100 17.12 -2.20 4.00
C ARG A 100 17.90 -2.77 2.82
N HIS A 101 17.41 -2.55 1.60
CA HIS A 101 17.93 -3.09 0.36
C HIS A 101 18.02 -1.98 -0.73
N PRO A 102 18.72 -0.86 -0.47
CA PRO A 102 18.76 0.26 -1.40
C PRO A 102 19.31 -0.11 -2.78
N GLU A 103 20.25 -1.07 -2.82
CA GLU A 103 20.84 -1.58 -4.06
C GLU A 103 19.88 -2.37 -4.95
N CYS A 104 18.77 -2.84 -4.38
CA CYS A 104 17.76 -3.65 -5.08
C CYS A 104 16.58 -2.83 -5.63
N VAL A 105 16.56 -1.49 -5.42
CA VAL A 105 15.39 -0.67 -5.75
C VAL A 105 15.73 0.37 -6.82
N GLU A 106 14.94 0.37 -7.91
CA GLU A 106 14.99 1.42 -8.94
C GLU A 106 14.20 2.65 -8.52
N THR A 107 12.93 2.45 -8.16
CA THR A 107 12.03 3.52 -7.71
C THR A 107 11.09 3.04 -6.63
N VAL A 108 10.58 3.98 -5.83
CA VAL A 108 9.50 3.72 -4.86
C VAL A 108 8.31 4.65 -5.13
N THR A 109 7.13 4.08 -5.24
CA THR A 109 5.87 4.83 -5.31
C THR A 109 5.05 4.61 -4.05
N LEU A 110 4.70 5.69 -3.38
CA LEU A 110 3.92 5.74 -2.14
C LEU A 110 2.51 6.24 -2.46
N LEU A 111 1.52 5.34 -2.45
CA LEU A 111 0.12 5.66 -2.73
C LEU A 111 -0.70 5.69 -1.44
N SER A 112 -1.36 6.82 -1.15
CA SER A 112 -2.27 6.98 0.00
C SER A 112 -1.69 6.42 1.30
N THR A 113 -0.48 6.84 1.65
CA THR A 113 0.20 6.45 2.89
C THR A 113 0.48 7.66 3.79
N ALA A 114 1.03 7.44 4.98
CA ALA A 114 1.27 8.52 5.92
C ALA A 114 2.56 8.34 6.71
N ALA A 115 3.25 9.46 6.94
CA ALA A 115 4.35 9.62 7.88
C ALA A 115 4.23 10.98 8.58
N GLY A 116 4.90 11.15 9.72
CA GLY A 116 4.91 12.42 10.45
C GLY A 116 3.58 12.76 11.10
N ARG A 117 2.79 11.74 11.49
CA ARG A 117 1.55 11.98 12.25
C ARG A 117 1.88 12.63 13.59
N ASN A 118 1.16 13.68 13.92
CA ASN A 118 1.22 14.24 15.28
C ASN A 118 0.60 13.26 16.30
N SER A 119 0.72 13.58 17.60
CA SER A 119 0.20 12.73 18.68
C SER A 119 -1.32 12.53 18.63
N GLU A 120 -2.08 13.54 18.19
CA GLU A 120 -3.53 13.47 18.08
C GLU A 120 -3.96 12.55 16.92
N ASP A 121 -3.34 12.67 15.76
CA ASP A 121 -3.64 11.82 14.60
C ASP A 121 -3.20 10.38 14.84
N SER A 122 -2.07 10.17 15.50
CA SER A 122 -1.64 8.84 15.94
C SER A 122 -2.63 8.21 16.91
N ALA A 123 -3.13 8.99 17.88
CA ALA A 123 -4.14 8.53 18.83
C ALA A 123 -5.47 8.17 18.14
N LYS A 124 -5.89 8.93 17.12
CA LYS A 124 -7.09 8.60 16.31
C LYS A 124 -6.95 7.26 15.61
N VAL A 125 -5.80 6.97 14.99
CA VAL A 125 -5.55 5.69 14.31
C VAL A 125 -5.56 4.55 15.32
N LYS A 126 -4.84 4.67 16.43
CA LYS A 126 -4.82 3.68 17.52
C LYS A 126 -6.20 3.48 18.15
N GLY A 127 -6.99 4.54 18.27
CA GLY A 127 -8.38 4.47 18.74
C GLY A 127 -9.28 3.63 17.83
N VAL A 128 -9.08 3.70 16.51
CA VAL A 128 -9.82 2.84 15.56
C VAL A 128 -9.43 1.38 15.76
N VAL A 129 -8.16 1.05 15.94
CA VAL A 129 -7.70 -0.32 16.20
C VAL A 129 -8.28 -0.85 17.52
N ALA A 130 -8.23 -0.03 18.58
CA ALA A 130 -8.81 -0.39 19.88
C ALA A 130 -10.32 -0.65 19.80
N LEU A 131 -11.05 0.18 19.04
CA LEU A 131 -12.49 0.02 18.82
C LEU A 131 -12.79 -1.30 18.06
N MET A 132 -11.95 -1.66 17.09
CA MET A 132 -12.08 -2.93 16.37
C MET A 132 -11.82 -4.12 17.28
N ARG A 133 -10.86 -4.03 18.20
CA ARG A 133 -10.62 -5.10 19.20
C ARG A 133 -11.78 -5.27 20.17
N GLU A 134 -12.44 -4.16 20.54
CA GLU A 134 -13.59 -4.18 21.45
C GLU A 134 -14.87 -4.70 20.78
N LYS A 135 -15.15 -4.24 19.53
CA LYS A 135 -16.45 -4.44 18.86
C LYS A 135 -16.39 -5.42 17.68
N GLY A 136 -15.22 -5.92 17.35
CA GLY A 136 -14.96 -6.64 16.11
C GLY A 136 -14.73 -5.71 14.91
N VAL A 137 -14.04 -6.22 13.89
CA VAL A 137 -13.70 -5.45 12.68
C VAL A 137 -14.96 -5.09 11.89
N LYS A 138 -15.86 -6.03 11.66
CA LYS A 138 -17.06 -5.87 10.81
C LYS A 138 -17.97 -4.68 11.19
N PRO A 139 -18.32 -4.41 12.45
CA PRO A 139 -19.15 -3.26 12.82
C PRO A 139 -18.48 -1.92 12.52
N VAL A 140 -17.13 -1.85 12.61
CA VAL A 140 -16.37 -0.61 12.42
C VAL A 140 -16.16 -0.32 10.93
N LEU A 141 -16.23 -1.33 10.05
CA LEU A 141 -16.03 -1.18 8.60
C LEU A 141 -16.95 -0.15 7.97
N LYS A 142 -18.20 0.00 8.43
CA LYS A 142 -19.13 1.02 7.90
C LYS A 142 -18.56 2.45 7.99
N THR A 143 -17.81 2.71 9.06
CA THR A 143 -17.14 4.01 9.24
C THR A 143 -15.92 4.13 8.35
N LEU A 144 -15.16 3.06 8.19
CA LEU A 144 -13.97 3.05 7.33
C LEU A 144 -14.33 3.20 5.86
N ILE A 145 -15.38 2.55 5.37
CA ILE A 145 -15.85 2.68 3.99
C ILE A 145 -16.10 4.14 3.62
N LYS A 146 -16.73 4.92 4.51
CA LYS A 146 -16.94 6.36 4.29
C LYS A 146 -15.65 7.19 4.27
N ARG A 147 -14.59 6.71 4.88
CA ARG A 147 -13.25 7.32 4.81
C ARG A 147 -12.49 6.91 3.56
N TRP A 148 -12.72 5.68 3.06
CA TRP A 148 -12.00 5.12 1.92
C TRP A 148 -12.53 5.59 0.58
N TYR A 149 -13.86 5.76 0.45
CA TYR A 149 -14.53 6.09 -0.80
C TYR A 149 -15.33 7.39 -0.69
N THR A 150 -15.50 8.08 -1.81
CA THR A 150 -16.41 9.21 -1.91
C THR A 150 -17.88 8.75 -1.83
N ASP A 151 -18.77 9.62 -1.41
CA ASP A 151 -20.20 9.29 -1.35
C ASP A 151 -20.77 9.01 -2.75
N GLN A 152 -20.23 9.67 -3.77
CA GLN A 152 -20.56 9.42 -5.17
C GLN A 152 -20.18 7.99 -5.59
N PHE A 153 -18.98 7.54 -5.27
CA PHE A 153 -18.53 6.18 -5.59
C PHE A 153 -19.37 5.14 -4.85
N ILE A 154 -19.62 5.33 -3.56
CA ILE A 154 -20.46 4.42 -2.76
C ILE A 154 -21.85 4.25 -3.38
N ALA A 155 -22.44 5.35 -3.88
CA ALA A 155 -23.75 5.33 -4.50
C ALA A 155 -23.76 4.71 -5.90
N SER A 156 -22.70 4.93 -6.70
CA SER A 156 -22.63 4.47 -8.09
C SER A 156 -22.08 3.05 -8.25
N ARG A 157 -21.25 2.58 -7.30
CA ARG A 157 -20.57 1.28 -7.33
C ARG A 157 -20.71 0.52 -6.01
N PRO A 158 -21.96 0.24 -5.56
CA PRO A 158 -22.18 -0.54 -4.36
C PRO A 158 -21.58 -1.95 -4.44
N ASP A 159 -21.51 -2.53 -5.64
CA ASP A 159 -20.85 -3.80 -5.95
C ASP A 159 -19.37 -3.80 -5.53
N ALA A 160 -18.60 -2.80 -5.94
CA ALA A 160 -17.19 -2.68 -5.61
C ALA A 160 -16.98 -2.44 -4.09
N VAL A 161 -17.89 -1.72 -3.45
CA VAL A 161 -17.85 -1.52 -2.00
C VAL A 161 -18.15 -2.82 -1.24
N GLU A 162 -19.13 -3.61 -1.69
CA GLU A 162 -19.44 -4.93 -1.11
C GLU A 162 -18.28 -5.90 -1.27
N ASP A 163 -17.66 -5.97 -2.46
CA ASP A 163 -16.47 -6.79 -2.71
C ASP A 163 -15.33 -6.42 -1.77
N ARG A 164 -15.12 -5.12 -1.54
CA ARG A 164 -14.10 -4.64 -0.60
C ARG A 164 -14.41 -5.04 0.85
N ILE A 165 -15.66 -4.92 1.28
CA ILE A 165 -16.09 -5.38 2.62
C ILE A 165 -15.86 -6.88 2.76
N LYS A 166 -16.21 -7.67 1.74
CA LYS A 166 -16.00 -9.10 1.71
C LYS A 166 -14.53 -9.46 1.87
N GLN A 167 -13.62 -8.83 1.10
CA GLN A 167 -12.17 -9.05 1.23
C GLN A 167 -11.67 -8.81 2.65
N VAL A 168 -12.11 -7.71 3.29
CA VAL A 168 -11.72 -7.42 4.67
C VAL A 168 -12.25 -8.46 5.65
N VAL A 169 -13.50 -8.88 5.50
CA VAL A 169 -14.14 -9.85 6.41
C VAL A 169 -13.57 -11.27 6.21
N GLU A 170 -13.12 -11.61 5.02
CA GLU A 170 -12.44 -12.89 4.73
C GLU A 170 -10.99 -12.93 5.26
N THR A 171 -10.36 -11.78 5.50
CA THR A 171 -9.07 -11.74 6.19
C THR A 171 -9.29 -12.09 7.67
N PRO A 172 -8.56 -13.07 8.24
CA PRO A 172 -8.68 -13.39 9.66
C PRO A 172 -8.54 -12.12 10.53
N GLU A 173 -9.46 -11.94 11.48
CA GLU A 173 -9.54 -10.70 12.27
C GLU A 173 -8.21 -10.37 12.98
N GLU A 174 -7.55 -11.39 13.52
CA GLU A 174 -6.26 -11.22 14.21
C GLU A 174 -5.16 -10.79 13.25
N VAL A 175 -5.17 -11.27 11.99
CA VAL A 175 -4.26 -10.82 10.93
C VAL A 175 -4.52 -9.36 10.59
N PHE A 176 -5.81 -9.02 10.35
CA PHE A 176 -6.20 -7.64 10.03
C PHE A 176 -5.76 -6.66 11.12
N LEU A 177 -5.98 -7.00 12.38
CA LEU A 177 -5.56 -6.19 13.52
C LEU A 177 -4.03 -6.10 13.65
N SER A 178 -3.32 -7.21 13.44
CA SER A 178 -1.85 -7.24 13.52
C SER A 178 -1.20 -6.32 12.49
N VAL A 179 -1.67 -6.35 11.22
CA VAL A 179 -1.12 -5.46 10.20
C VAL A 179 -1.60 -4.02 10.36
N PHE A 180 -2.75 -3.81 11.00
CA PHE A 180 -3.21 -2.47 11.33
C PHE A 180 -2.37 -1.85 12.46
N ASP A 181 -1.92 -2.64 13.43
CA ASP A 181 -0.97 -2.18 14.45
C ASP A 181 0.35 -1.75 13.80
N ILE A 182 0.89 -2.56 12.87
CA ILE A 182 2.09 -2.18 12.12
C ILE A 182 1.90 -0.80 11.48
N TYR A 183 0.77 -0.60 10.78
CA TYR A 183 0.47 0.68 10.14
C TYR A 183 0.34 1.84 11.14
N ALA A 184 -0.28 1.59 12.30
CA ALA A 184 -0.49 2.60 13.33
C ALA A 184 0.78 2.99 14.07
N ASP A 185 1.71 2.03 14.26
CA ASP A 185 2.93 2.22 15.04
C ASP A 185 4.14 2.59 14.19
N THR A 186 4.09 2.36 12.87
CA THR A 186 5.19 2.69 11.96
C THR A 186 5.30 4.20 11.77
N GLU A 187 6.47 4.75 12.10
CA GLU A 187 6.86 6.12 11.75
C GLU A 187 8.08 6.08 10.83
N MET A 188 7.87 6.45 9.56
CA MET A 188 8.92 6.37 8.55
C MET A 188 9.62 7.71 8.26
N LEU A 189 9.11 8.83 8.78
CA LEU A 189 9.68 10.16 8.54
C LEU A 189 11.20 10.24 8.79
N PRO A 190 11.75 9.63 9.88
CA PRO A 190 13.20 9.63 10.13
C PRO A 190 14.03 8.85 9.09
N TRP A 191 13.40 8.01 8.28
CA TRP A 191 14.10 7.19 7.27
C TRP A 191 14.15 7.85 5.90
N LEU A 192 13.12 8.64 5.58
CA LEU A 192 12.90 9.19 4.24
C LEU A 192 14.11 9.96 3.70
N PRO A 193 14.87 10.75 4.49
CA PRO A 193 16.06 11.44 3.99
C PRO A 193 17.17 10.53 3.47
N ARG A 194 17.11 9.23 3.74
CA ARG A 194 18.10 8.24 3.33
C ARG A 194 17.68 7.43 2.09
N LEU A 195 16.49 7.66 1.58
CA LEU A 195 16.00 7.00 0.36
C LEU A 195 16.41 7.82 -0.85
N GLU A 196 17.52 7.45 -1.48
CA GLU A 196 18.13 8.20 -2.59
C GLU A 196 17.49 7.90 -3.95
N CYS A 197 16.78 6.76 -4.08
CA CYS A 197 16.09 6.42 -5.32
C CYS A 197 14.97 7.42 -5.65
N PRO A 198 14.61 7.58 -6.94
CA PRO A 198 13.46 8.39 -7.31
C PRO A 198 12.18 7.88 -6.64
N CYS A 199 11.37 8.81 -6.12
CA CYS A 199 10.13 8.52 -5.42
C CYS A 199 8.94 9.26 -6.04
N LEU A 200 7.79 8.58 -6.13
CA LEU A 200 6.50 9.21 -6.45
C LEU A 200 5.60 9.10 -5.22
N VAL A 201 5.07 10.22 -4.77
CA VAL A 201 4.11 10.30 -3.66
C VAL A 201 2.76 10.72 -4.22
N MET A 202 1.71 9.93 -3.97
CA MET A 202 0.38 10.21 -4.52
C MET A 202 -0.71 9.91 -3.50
N THR A 203 -1.69 10.81 -3.37
CA THR A 203 -2.87 10.58 -2.51
C THR A 203 -4.09 11.32 -3.04
N GLY A 204 -5.28 10.91 -2.56
CA GLY A 204 -6.51 11.64 -2.84
C GLY A 204 -6.61 12.94 -2.05
N GLU A 205 -7.13 13.99 -2.67
CA GLU A 205 -7.34 15.32 -2.06
C GLU A 205 -8.20 15.25 -0.78
N LEU A 206 -9.14 14.33 -0.75
CA LEU A 206 -10.12 14.16 0.34
C LEU A 206 -9.73 13.04 1.32
N ASP A 207 -8.52 12.45 1.18
CA ASP A 207 -8.03 11.43 2.12
C ASP A 207 -7.75 12.07 3.49
N GLN A 208 -8.54 11.69 4.49
CA GLN A 208 -8.40 12.21 5.86
C GLN A 208 -7.34 11.46 6.68
N GLY A 209 -7.09 10.21 6.35
CA GLY A 209 -6.15 9.35 7.10
C GLY A 209 -4.72 9.47 6.62
N CYS A 210 -4.56 9.58 5.29
CA CYS A 210 -3.28 9.81 4.61
C CYS A 210 -3.38 11.13 3.83
N SER A 211 -3.60 12.21 4.58
CA SER A 211 -3.98 13.51 4.02
C SER A 211 -2.94 14.09 3.05
N PRO A 212 -3.36 14.99 2.14
CA PRO A 212 -2.43 15.73 1.29
C PRO A 212 -1.29 16.41 2.06
N ALA A 213 -1.57 16.92 3.28
CA ALA A 213 -0.55 17.54 4.13
C ALA A 213 0.53 16.54 4.57
N LEU A 214 0.14 15.32 4.97
CA LEU A 214 1.10 14.26 5.34
C LEU A 214 1.87 13.75 4.11
N ASN A 215 1.22 13.63 2.96
CA ASN A 215 1.90 13.22 1.73
C ASN A 215 2.84 14.32 1.19
N LYS A 216 2.48 15.60 1.35
CA LYS A 216 3.39 16.70 1.09
C LYS A 216 4.61 16.66 2.01
N LEU A 217 4.42 16.39 3.31
CA LEU A 217 5.53 16.24 4.25
C LEU A 217 6.45 15.09 3.86
N ILE A 218 5.90 13.95 3.40
CA ILE A 218 6.68 12.84 2.86
C ILE A 218 7.51 13.29 1.67
N ALA A 219 6.88 13.93 0.67
CA ALA A 219 7.56 14.39 -0.53
C ALA A 219 8.62 15.44 -0.24
N ASP A 220 8.35 16.41 0.64
CA ASP A 220 9.31 17.45 1.05
C ASP A 220 10.52 16.86 1.83
N THR A 221 10.36 15.68 2.44
CA THR A 221 11.41 15.03 3.24
C THR A 221 12.28 14.08 2.42
N LEU A 222 11.74 13.52 1.34
CA LEU A 222 12.47 12.65 0.42
C LEU A 222 13.43 13.48 -0.46
N PRO A 223 14.69 13.03 -0.69
CA PRO A 223 15.67 13.76 -1.50
C PRO A 223 15.26 13.93 -2.96
N ASN A 224 14.53 12.97 -3.53
CA ASN A 224 14.16 12.93 -4.94
C ASN A 224 12.72 12.46 -5.10
N ALA A 225 11.75 13.35 -4.90
CA ALA A 225 10.34 12.99 -4.92
C ALA A 225 9.48 13.91 -5.78
N GLU A 226 8.50 13.31 -6.44
CA GLU A 226 7.39 13.99 -7.10
C GLU A 226 6.12 13.80 -6.27
N LEU A 227 5.28 14.83 -6.18
CA LEU A 227 3.99 14.78 -5.47
C LEU A 227 2.84 14.98 -6.44
N VAL A 228 1.86 14.09 -6.35
CA VAL A 228 0.60 14.19 -7.10
C VAL A 228 -0.58 14.09 -6.13
N ILE A 229 -1.44 15.11 -6.12
CA ILE A 229 -2.71 15.11 -5.38
C ILE A 229 -3.84 14.90 -6.37
N LEU A 230 -4.59 13.82 -6.18
CA LEU A 230 -5.70 13.43 -7.05
C LEU A 230 -7.00 14.09 -6.59
N GLU A 231 -7.52 14.99 -7.42
CA GLU A 231 -8.71 15.76 -7.09
C GLU A 231 -9.95 14.89 -6.89
N ASN A 232 -10.77 15.26 -5.88
CA ASN A 232 -12.04 14.65 -5.55
C ASN A 232 -11.97 13.15 -5.19
N LEU A 233 -10.84 12.66 -4.73
CA LEU A 233 -10.66 11.27 -4.30
C LEU A 233 -10.33 11.18 -2.82
N LYS A 234 -10.76 10.08 -2.20
CA LYS A 234 -10.39 9.67 -0.84
C LYS A 234 -9.24 8.66 -0.89
N HIS A 235 -9.23 7.69 0.02
CA HIS A 235 -8.11 6.77 0.25
C HIS A 235 -7.96 5.67 -0.81
N SER A 236 -9.06 5.12 -1.30
CA SER A 236 -9.07 3.94 -2.19
C SER A 236 -8.88 4.32 -3.66
N ILE A 237 -7.88 5.13 -3.97
CA ILE A 237 -7.62 5.68 -5.31
C ILE A 237 -7.49 4.60 -6.40
N LEU A 238 -6.96 3.42 -6.06
CA LEU A 238 -6.78 2.28 -6.98
C LEU A 238 -8.10 1.68 -7.47
N ILE A 239 -9.15 1.75 -6.66
CA ILE A 239 -10.46 1.15 -6.95
C ILE A 239 -11.41 2.22 -7.46
N GLU A 240 -11.36 3.41 -6.87
CA GLU A 240 -12.27 4.50 -7.20
C GLU A 240 -11.97 5.15 -8.54
N ALA A 241 -10.68 5.37 -8.86
CA ALA A 241 -10.26 6.07 -10.08
C ALA A 241 -8.89 5.61 -10.59
N PRO A 242 -8.74 4.33 -10.99
CA PRO A 242 -7.47 3.82 -11.52
C PRO A 242 -7.00 4.62 -12.74
N GLU A 243 -7.92 5.17 -13.54
CA GLU A 243 -7.63 6.00 -14.71
C GLU A 243 -6.96 7.34 -14.36
N LYS A 244 -7.10 7.83 -13.11
CA LYS A 244 -6.39 9.01 -12.63
C LYS A 244 -5.02 8.67 -12.03
N VAL A 245 -4.87 7.45 -11.51
CA VAL A 245 -3.61 6.96 -10.92
C VAL A 245 -2.62 6.56 -11.99
N LEU A 246 -3.10 5.89 -13.04
CA LEU A 246 -2.26 5.27 -14.07
C LEU A 246 -1.35 6.26 -14.81
N PRO A 247 -1.82 7.40 -15.36
CA PRO A 247 -0.96 8.26 -16.17
C PRO A 247 0.26 8.77 -15.40
N PRO A 248 0.15 9.43 -14.22
CA PRO A 248 1.31 9.90 -13.50
C PRO A 248 2.22 8.75 -13.01
N LEU A 249 1.65 7.60 -12.64
CA LEU A 249 2.42 6.43 -12.24
C LEU A 249 3.25 5.88 -13.40
N ARG A 250 2.62 5.65 -14.56
CA ARG A 250 3.29 5.11 -15.75
C ARG A 250 4.37 6.05 -16.26
N ASP A 251 4.08 7.35 -16.35
CA ASP A 251 5.04 8.36 -16.80
C ASP A 251 6.26 8.43 -15.87
N PHE A 252 6.04 8.36 -14.56
CA PHE A 252 7.13 8.31 -13.59
C PHE A 252 7.99 7.06 -13.76
N LEU A 253 7.37 5.88 -13.83
CA LEU A 253 8.08 4.61 -13.96
C LEU A 253 8.91 4.56 -15.26
N ILE A 254 8.34 4.96 -16.41
CA ILE A 254 9.04 4.95 -17.71
C ILE A 254 10.25 5.89 -17.71
N ARG A 255 10.19 7.04 -17.04
CA ARG A 255 11.33 7.97 -16.95
C ARG A 255 12.50 7.43 -16.13
N HIS A 256 12.28 6.39 -15.36
CA HIS A 256 13.27 5.80 -14.45
C HIS A 256 13.56 4.31 -14.73
N CYS A 257 13.29 3.85 -15.95
CA CYS A 257 13.68 2.53 -16.44
C CYS A 257 15.09 2.50 -17.00
#